data_f3b0ab5e0c633e537a043fbf2f5f0b93
#
_entry.id   f3b0ab5e0c633e537a043fbf2f5f0b93
#
_cell.length_a   1.000
_cell.length_b   1.000
_cell.length_c   1.000
_cell.angle_alpha   90.00
_cell.angle_beta   90.00
_cell.angle_gamma   90.00
#
_symmetry.space_group_name_H-M   'P 1'
#
loop_
_entity.id
_entity.type
_entity.pdbx_description
1 polymer ?
#
loop_
_entity_poly.entity_id
_entity_poly.type
_entity_poly.pdbx_seq_one_letter_code
_entity_poly.pdbx_strand_id
1 'polypeptide(L)'
;MKKFLKRALCAGFIAVLLMSVFPCGAVCAKANGSSKVISENLNGKNWMSGIPDNRYIYEINLPGTHDSTTANSKNSTDNYVKIFGIPVYNSGKYAKTQSLTLQQQLDAGVRYLDLRFSAKQGKLLLCHGNNEKAAPVNKAVKILSYLNPILLLLEHFDRPFLSLDTQFYAYEDEECTVEITCESALAQVKKFLTENPSETVIITAKKENGDTDEFLKLFNEQIQMLKTEINPSTQKEFLYTENGKGIYSEIPVLSQVRGKIILMTPFYEELQAGDMLDAKNTAGQTDFMGMTFNYENHWSVTARKKTRYIESFIKDFSTDMSKDTENHLAYANVIKTNSSAVLRQTPYEISEKVNKSLYSENKLIKGRYYGWIRGDFITEDICAAIWQTNYFVFDN
;
A
#
# COMPACT_ATOMS: atom_id res chain seq x y z
N MET A 1 -33.89 60.62 -1.42
CA MET A 1 -35.22 61.18 -1.69
C MET A 1 -36.17 60.04 -1.99
N LYS A 2 -37.14 59.86 -1.11
CA LYS A 2 -38.56 59.53 -1.30
C LYS A 2 -38.87 58.19 -1.99
N LYS A 3 -39.37 57.19 -1.22
CA LYS A 3 -40.80 57.00 -0.88
C LYS A 3 -41.54 56.24 -2.01
N PHE A 4 -42.32 55.21 -1.85
CA PHE A 4 -43.37 54.71 -0.95
C PHE A 4 -43.86 53.41 -1.59
N LEU A 5 -44.02 52.30 -0.88
CA LEU A 5 -45.22 51.81 -0.17
C LEU A 5 -46.54 51.76 -0.97
N LYS A 6 -47.12 50.53 -1.09
CA LYS A 6 -48.54 50.19 -0.87
C LYS A 6 -48.76 48.77 -1.42
N ARG A 7 -49.12 47.72 -0.60
CA ARG A 7 -50.47 47.36 -0.13
C ARG A 7 -51.49 47.16 -1.32
N ALA A 8 -52.08 46.02 -1.46
CA ALA A 8 -53.03 45.30 -0.64
C ALA A 8 -53.55 44.06 -1.40
N LEU A 9 -53.77 42.95 -0.72
CA LEU A 9 -55.07 42.33 -0.43
C LEU A 9 -55.93 41.87 -1.66
N CYS A 10 -56.18 40.56 -1.76
CA CYS A 10 -57.48 39.97 -1.37
C CYS A 10 -57.59 38.50 -1.79
N ALA A 11 -58.01 37.72 -0.85
CA ALA A 11 -59.05 36.69 -0.89
C ALA A 11 -58.71 35.42 -1.70
N GLY A 12 -58.49 34.24 -1.13
CA GLY A 12 -59.54 33.55 -0.38
C GLY A 12 -60.07 32.41 -1.19
N PHE A 13 -59.57 31.18 -1.02
CA PHE A 13 -60.34 29.98 -1.29
C PHE A 13 -60.03 28.92 -0.23
N ILE A 14 -61.02 28.63 0.56
CA ILE A 14 -61.13 27.53 1.52
C ILE A 14 -61.32 26.26 0.68
N ALA A 15 -60.39 25.32 0.84
CA ALA A 15 -60.64 23.94 0.49
C ALA A 15 -60.31 23.07 1.73
N VAL A 16 -61.36 22.62 2.34
CA VAL A 16 -61.41 21.60 3.38
C VAL A 16 -60.82 20.32 2.77
N LEU A 17 -59.70 19.84 3.28
CA LEU A 17 -59.23 18.49 3.00
C LEU A 17 -59.05 17.75 4.31
N LEU A 18 -59.75 16.66 4.39
CA LEU A 18 -59.88 15.68 5.44
C LEU A 18 -58.50 15.32 6.03
N MET A 19 -58.40 15.51 7.33
CA MET A 19 -57.34 14.89 8.15
C MET A 19 -57.56 13.38 8.17
N SER A 20 -56.76 12.66 7.46
CA SER A 20 -56.47 11.27 7.80
C SER A 20 -55.30 11.27 8.78
N VAL A 21 -55.64 11.14 10.04
CA VAL A 21 -54.69 10.90 11.13
C VAL A 21 -54.12 9.50 10.95
N PHE A 22 -52.94 9.41 10.37
CA PHE A 22 -52.11 8.24 10.56
C PHE A 22 -51.26 8.48 11.81
N PRO A 23 -51.30 7.59 12.80
CA PRO A 23 -50.33 7.64 13.88
C PRO A 23 -48.96 7.34 13.31
N CYS A 24 -48.11 8.35 13.24
CA CYS A 24 -46.69 8.19 13.05
C CYS A 24 -46.15 7.52 14.34
N GLY A 25 -46.30 6.22 14.39
CA GLY A 25 -45.52 5.41 15.30
C GLY A 25 -44.06 5.53 14.82
N ALA A 26 -43.33 6.42 15.45
CA ALA A 26 -41.88 6.37 15.43
C ALA A 26 -41.49 5.00 16.04
N VAL A 27 -41.38 4.01 15.19
CA VAL A 27 -40.58 2.83 15.47
C VAL A 27 -39.15 3.36 15.51
N CYS A 28 -38.72 3.78 16.71
CA CYS A 28 -37.33 3.71 17.07
C CYS A 28 -36.95 2.23 16.91
N ALA A 29 -36.49 1.86 15.74
CA ALA A 29 -35.68 0.69 15.60
C ALA A 29 -34.48 0.99 16.51
N LYS A 30 -34.54 0.49 17.75
CA LYS A 30 -33.32 0.17 18.49
C LYS A 30 -32.52 -0.66 17.51
N ALA A 31 -31.49 -0.07 17.00
CA ALA A 31 -30.39 -0.82 16.44
C ALA A 31 -29.97 -1.75 17.58
N ASN A 32 -30.54 -2.94 17.61
CA ASN A 32 -29.97 -4.04 18.34
C ASN A 32 -28.56 -4.13 17.78
N GLY A 33 -27.61 -3.66 18.57
CA GLY A 33 -26.21 -3.91 18.33
C GLY A 33 -26.07 -5.40 18.13
N SER A 34 -26.01 -5.78 16.88
CA SER A 34 -25.66 -7.12 16.50
C SER A 34 -24.18 -7.28 16.81
N SER A 35 -23.86 -7.46 18.09
CA SER A 35 -22.63 -8.08 18.55
C SER A 35 -22.73 -9.58 18.25
N LYS A 36 -23.07 -9.91 17.00
CA LYS A 36 -23.19 -11.30 16.61
C LYS A 36 -22.36 -11.56 15.37
N VAL A 37 -21.37 -12.39 15.65
CA VAL A 37 -20.72 -13.22 14.66
C VAL A 37 -19.64 -12.45 13.89
N ILE A 38 -18.47 -12.38 14.51
CA ILE A 38 -17.27 -12.59 13.70
C ILE A 38 -17.53 -13.96 13.10
N SER A 39 -17.92 -13.98 11.82
CA SER A 39 -18.31 -15.21 11.18
C SER A 39 -17.11 -16.14 11.27
N GLU A 40 -17.33 -17.41 11.64
CA GLU A 40 -16.32 -18.46 11.68
C GLU A 40 -15.58 -18.66 10.34
N ASN A 41 -15.89 -17.84 9.32
CA ASN A 41 -15.43 -17.92 7.95
C ASN A 41 -14.53 -16.76 7.49
N LEU A 42 -14.11 -15.82 8.38
CA LEU A 42 -13.18 -14.78 7.99
C LEU A 42 -11.77 -15.36 7.79
N ASN A 43 -11.17 -15.03 6.65
CA ASN A 43 -9.83 -15.45 6.27
C ASN A 43 -9.12 -14.32 5.51
N GLY A 44 -7.90 -14.55 5.04
CA GLY A 44 -7.12 -13.55 4.33
C GLY A 44 -7.82 -12.91 3.13
N LYS A 45 -8.74 -13.61 2.47
CA LYS A 45 -9.42 -13.11 1.26
C LYS A 45 -10.59 -12.17 1.55
N ASN A 46 -11.25 -12.30 2.72
CA ASN A 46 -12.53 -11.62 2.98
C ASN A 46 -12.63 -10.93 4.33
N TRP A 47 -11.53 -10.73 5.02
CA TRP A 47 -11.53 -10.22 6.40
C TRP A 47 -12.14 -8.82 6.56
N MET A 48 -12.09 -7.95 5.52
CA MET A 48 -12.72 -6.63 5.61
C MET A 48 -14.25 -6.70 5.61
N SER A 49 -14.87 -7.83 5.22
CA SER A 49 -16.32 -8.02 5.31
C SER A 49 -16.84 -7.93 6.75
N GLY A 50 -15.99 -8.21 7.74
CA GLY A 50 -16.32 -8.08 9.17
C GLY A 50 -16.16 -6.66 9.74
N ILE A 51 -15.70 -5.70 8.94
CA ILE A 51 -15.47 -4.31 9.39
C ILE A 51 -16.66 -3.44 9.02
N PRO A 52 -17.15 -2.59 9.95
CA PRO A 52 -18.27 -1.68 9.68
C PRO A 52 -17.99 -0.70 8.53
N ASP A 53 -18.99 -0.45 7.71
CA ASP A 53 -18.92 0.37 6.51
C ASP A 53 -18.60 1.84 6.76
N ASN A 54 -18.88 2.37 7.94
CA ASN A 54 -18.64 3.75 8.33
C ASN A 54 -17.23 4.00 8.86
N ARG A 55 -16.37 2.98 8.96
CA ARG A 55 -14.99 3.17 9.39
C ARG A 55 -14.16 3.81 8.28
N TYR A 56 -13.39 4.84 8.63
CA TYR A 56 -12.40 5.39 7.72
C TYR A 56 -11.29 4.38 7.46
N ILE A 57 -10.77 4.38 6.24
CA ILE A 57 -9.74 3.41 5.84
C ILE A 57 -8.48 3.47 6.72
N TYR A 58 -8.14 4.64 7.27
CA TYR A 58 -7.01 4.80 8.18
C TYR A 58 -7.26 4.24 9.60
N GLU A 59 -8.51 4.02 10.01
CA GLU A 59 -8.86 3.43 11.31
C GLU A 59 -8.71 1.91 11.32
N ILE A 60 -8.43 1.33 10.18
CA ILE A 60 -8.31 -0.12 10.00
C ILE A 60 -6.84 -0.52 10.14
N ASN A 61 -6.56 -1.52 10.96
CA ASN A 61 -5.24 -2.13 11.02
C ASN A 61 -5.03 -2.96 9.76
N LEU A 62 -4.19 -2.46 8.85
CA LEU A 62 -4.00 -3.00 7.50
C LEU A 62 -2.65 -3.69 7.36
N PRO A 63 -2.62 -4.98 7.02
CA PRO A 63 -1.38 -5.62 6.57
C PRO A 63 -0.92 -5.06 5.23
N GLY A 64 0.36 -4.73 5.13
CA GLY A 64 0.98 -4.22 3.92
C GLY A 64 2.35 -4.80 3.65
N THR A 65 2.81 -4.73 2.40
CA THR A 65 4.11 -5.21 1.96
C THR A 65 4.94 -4.09 1.34
N HIS A 66 6.23 -4.09 1.66
CA HIS A 66 7.24 -3.23 1.05
C HIS A 66 7.80 -3.91 -0.17
N ASP A 67 8.02 -3.17 -1.28
CA ASP A 67 8.48 -3.72 -2.56
C ASP A 67 7.76 -5.03 -2.92
N SER A 68 6.44 -4.95 -3.06
CA SER A 68 5.51 -6.09 -3.03
C SER A 68 5.78 -7.16 -4.09
N THR A 69 6.54 -6.86 -5.14
CA THR A 69 6.73 -7.77 -6.29
C THR A 69 8.10 -8.46 -6.33
N THR A 70 8.85 -8.44 -5.23
CA THR A 70 10.24 -8.96 -5.20
C THR A 70 10.35 -10.46 -4.87
N ALA A 71 9.24 -11.19 -4.77
CA ALA A 71 9.25 -12.64 -4.48
C ALA A 71 10.14 -13.41 -5.49
N ASN A 72 9.89 -13.16 -6.78
CA ASN A 72 10.68 -13.66 -7.88
C ASN A 72 11.31 -12.47 -8.59
N SER A 73 12.58 -12.19 -8.31
CA SER A 73 13.25 -11.03 -8.88
C SER A 73 14.68 -11.36 -9.32
N LYS A 74 15.09 -10.78 -10.45
CA LYS A 74 16.37 -11.03 -11.07
C LYS A 74 16.92 -9.76 -11.72
N ASN A 75 18.24 -9.61 -11.67
CA ASN A 75 18.94 -8.59 -12.44
C ASN A 75 19.71 -9.22 -13.63
N SER A 76 20.34 -8.40 -14.48
CA SER A 76 21.09 -8.88 -15.63
C SER A 76 22.33 -9.70 -15.27
N THR A 77 22.76 -9.68 -14.01
CA THR A 77 23.94 -10.41 -13.51
C THR A 77 23.59 -11.67 -12.71
N ASP A 78 22.35 -12.17 -12.86
CA ASP A 78 21.83 -13.33 -12.10
C ASP A 78 21.93 -13.16 -10.58
N ASN A 79 21.61 -11.94 -10.10
CA ASN A 79 21.64 -11.55 -8.68
C ASN A 79 23.05 -11.50 -8.07
N TYR A 80 24.11 -11.54 -8.86
CA TYR A 80 25.47 -11.49 -8.34
C TYR A 80 26.25 -10.31 -8.89
N VAL A 81 27.00 -9.65 -8.03
CA VAL A 81 28.14 -8.83 -8.43
C VAL A 81 29.25 -9.78 -8.88
N LYS A 82 29.76 -9.59 -10.09
CA LYS A 82 30.78 -10.46 -10.68
C LYS A 82 32.08 -9.68 -10.89
N ILE A 83 33.21 -10.30 -10.59
CA ILE A 83 34.55 -9.82 -10.93
C ILE A 83 35.14 -10.80 -11.95
N PHE A 84 35.50 -10.34 -13.14
CA PHE A 84 35.92 -11.17 -14.28
C PHE A 84 34.93 -12.31 -14.60
N GLY A 85 33.65 -12.06 -14.44
CA GLY A 85 32.60 -13.05 -14.64
C GLY A 85 32.44 -14.06 -13.49
N ILE A 86 33.28 -14.00 -12.44
CA ILE A 86 33.18 -14.85 -11.26
C ILE A 86 32.24 -14.19 -10.25
N PRO A 87 31.18 -14.87 -9.78
CA PRO A 87 30.29 -14.33 -8.79
C PRO A 87 30.99 -14.19 -7.43
N VAL A 88 31.05 -12.96 -6.90
CA VAL A 88 31.73 -12.65 -5.63
C VAL A 88 30.76 -12.20 -4.53
N TYR A 89 29.59 -11.69 -4.89
CA TYR A 89 28.64 -11.14 -3.93
C TYR A 89 27.20 -11.25 -4.45
N ASN A 90 26.31 -11.81 -3.63
CA ASN A 90 24.90 -11.92 -3.99
C ASN A 90 24.15 -10.63 -3.63
N SER A 91 23.96 -9.75 -4.60
CA SER A 91 23.20 -8.51 -4.46
C SER A 91 21.69 -8.74 -4.34
N GLY A 92 21.18 -9.85 -4.87
CA GLY A 92 19.74 -10.22 -4.80
C GLY A 92 19.25 -10.38 -3.36
N LYS A 93 20.12 -10.75 -2.41
CA LYS A 93 19.77 -10.82 -0.99
C LYS A 93 19.32 -9.47 -0.39
N TYR A 94 19.77 -8.36 -0.98
CA TYR A 94 19.42 -7.01 -0.53
C TYR A 94 18.25 -6.42 -1.30
N ALA A 95 17.88 -7.02 -2.43
CA ALA A 95 16.76 -6.62 -3.24
C ALA A 95 15.46 -7.37 -2.87
N LYS A 96 15.58 -8.62 -2.43
CA LYS A 96 14.43 -9.44 -2.07
C LYS A 96 13.84 -9.01 -0.73
N THR A 97 12.56 -8.64 -0.74
CA THR A 97 11.80 -8.18 0.43
C THR A 97 10.55 -9.02 0.70
N GLN A 98 10.11 -9.84 -0.26
CA GLN A 98 8.95 -10.71 -0.11
C GLN A 98 9.26 -12.15 -0.54
N SER A 99 8.52 -13.11 0.04
CA SER A 99 8.53 -14.51 -0.39
C SER A 99 7.24 -14.93 -1.08
N LEU A 100 6.13 -14.25 -0.79
CA LEU A 100 4.84 -14.49 -1.41
C LEU A 100 4.72 -13.68 -2.70
N THR A 101 4.18 -14.29 -3.76
CA THR A 101 3.79 -13.59 -4.99
C THR A 101 2.68 -12.58 -4.70
N LEU A 102 2.40 -11.67 -5.64
CA LEU A 102 1.36 -10.65 -5.46
C LEU A 102 -0.01 -11.27 -5.16
N GLN A 103 -0.40 -12.32 -5.89
CA GLN A 103 -1.65 -13.02 -5.64
C GLN A 103 -1.67 -13.70 -4.26
N GLN A 104 -0.57 -14.35 -3.86
CA GLN A 104 -0.47 -14.98 -2.55
C GLN A 104 -0.53 -13.96 -1.41
N GLN A 105 0.02 -12.76 -1.59
CA GLN A 105 -0.08 -11.67 -0.63
C GLN A 105 -1.53 -11.21 -0.44
N LEU A 106 -2.28 -11.01 -1.54
CA LEU A 106 -3.71 -10.66 -1.49
C LEU A 106 -4.53 -11.74 -0.79
N ASP A 107 -4.27 -13.01 -1.12
CA ASP A 107 -4.94 -14.16 -0.52
C ASP A 107 -4.63 -14.32 0.98
N ALA A 108 -3.40 -13.97 1.38
CA ALA A 108 -2.97 -13.96 2.78
C ALA A 108 -3.59 -12.82 3.63
N GLY A 109 -4.14 -11.78 2.99
CA GLY A 109 -4.78 -10.68 3.69
C GLY A 109 -4.11 -9.32 3.53
N VAL A 110 -3.07 -9.20 2.72
CA VAL A 110 -2.43 -7.91 2.41
C VAL A 110 -3.41 -7.02 1.65
N ARG A 111 -3.54 -5.76 2.10
CA ARG A 111 -4.40 -4.73 1.47
C ARG A 111 -3.66 -3.43 1.19
N TYR A 112 -2.36 -3.39 1.45
CA TYR A 112 -1.51 -2.24 1.21
C TYR A 112 -0.24 -2.68 0.47
N LEU A 113 -0.15 -2.35 -0.82
CA LEU A 113 0.91 -2.77 -1.74
C LEU A 113 1.82 -1.59 -2.09
N ASP A 114 3.15 -1.80 -2.08
CA ASP A 114 4.16 -0.87 -2.57
C ASP A 114 4.66 -1.37 -3.93
N LEU A 115 4.11 -0.81 -5.01
CA LEU A 115 4.45 -1.16 -6.39
C LEU A 115 5.42 -0.13 -6.96
N ARG A 116 6.53 -0.62 -7.52
CA ARG A 116 7.58 0.22 -8.08
C ARG A 116 7.83 -0.12 -9.52
N PHE A 117 7.97 0.90 -10.34
CA PHE A 117 7.94 0.79 -11.79
C PHE A 117 9.20 1.34 -12.45
N SER A 118 9.59 0.69 -13.54
CA SER A 118 10.55 1.18 -14.53
C SER A 118 9.87 1.28 -15.88
N ALA A 119 9.91 2.46 -16.49
CA ALA A 119 9.54 2.60 -17.90
C ALA A 119 10.67 2.06 -18.79
N LYS A 120 10.35 1.08 -19.62
CA LYS A 120 11.33 0.43 -20.49
C LYS A 120 10.67 -0.09 -21.76
N GLN A 121 11.13 0.41 -22.92
CA GLN A 121 10.68 -0.05 -24.24
C GLN A 121 9.15 -0.01 -24.42
N GLY A 122 8.50 1.07 -23.97
CA GLY A 122 7.06 1.24 -24.07
C GLY A 122 6.24 0.39 -23.12
N LYS A 123 6.85 -0.19 -22.07
CA LYS A 123 6.19 -0.97 -21.03
C LYS A 123 6.53 -0.43 -19.66
N LEU A 124 5.60 -0.57 -18.71
CA LEU A 124 5.88 -0.39 -17.28
C LEU A 124 6.15 -1.76 -16.66
N LEU A 125 7.39 -2.01 -16.33
CA LEU A 125 7.83 -3.23 -15.65
C LEU A 125 7.91 -2.96 -14.15
N LEU A 126 7.51 -3.93 -13.35
CA LEU A 126 7.74 -3.86 -11.92
C LEU A 126 9.21 -4.20 -11.60
N CYS A 127 9.79 -3.38 -10.72
CA CYS A 127 11.21 -3.51 -10.43
C CYS A 127 11.54 -2.99 -9.02
N HIS A 128 12.73 -3.31 -8.56
CA HIS A 128 13.36 -2.74 -7.36
C HIS A 128 14.79 -2.34 -7.68
N GLY A 129 15.24 -1.19 -7.13
CA GLY A 129 16.58 -0.67 -7.32
C GLY A 129 16.77 0.16 -8.59
N ASN A 130 17.93 0.83 -8.68
CA ASN A 130 18.21 1.80 -9.71
C ASN A 130 19.68 1.75 -10.13
N ASN A 131 19.92 1.45 -11.41
CA ASN A 131 21.27 1.38 -11.99
C ASN A 131 21.95 2.74 -12.13
N GLU A 132 21.23 3.84 -12.13
CA GLU A 132 21.83 5.18 -12.20
C GLU A 132 22.75 5.44 -11.00
N LYS A 133 22.41 4.89 -9.81
CA LYS A 133 23.24 4.97 -8.61
C LYS A 133 24.54 4.15 -8.71
N ALA A 134 24.52 3.09 -9.50
CA ALA A 134 25.69 2.25 -9.77
C ALA A 134 26.58 2.78 -10.90
N ALA A 135 26.05 3.62 -11.78
CA ALA A 135 26.74 4.13 -12.96
C ALA A 135 28.07 4.85 -12.66
N PRO A 136 28.21 5.72 -11.64
CA PRO A 136 29.48 6.35 -11.31
C PRO A 136 30.56 5.35 -10.90
N VAL A 137 30.19 4.30 -10.15
CA VAL A 137 31.11 3.25 -9.69
C VAL A 137 31.59 2.42 -10.89
N ASN A 138 30.66 1.99 -11.75
CA ASN A 138 30.99 1.24 -12.96
C ASN A 138 31.90 2.06 -13.90
N LYS A 139 31.66 3.37 -14.04
CA LYS A 139 32.51 4.26 -14.86
C LYS A 139 33.91 4.42 -14.25
N ALA A 140 34.03 4.60 -12.93
CA ALA A 140 35.33 4.70 -12.25
C ALA A 140 36.15 3.40 -12.41
N VAL A 141 35.50 2.26 -12.23
CA VAL A 141 36.13 0.93 -12.39
C VAL A 141 36.59 0.73 -13.82
N LYS A 142 35.80 1.11 -14.82
CA LYS A 142 36.19 1.04 -16.24
C LYS A 142 37.40 1.93 -16.56
N ILE A 143 37.49 3.12 -15.98
CA ILE A 143 38.66 4.00 -16.15
C ILE A 143 39.91 3.36 -15.50
N LEU A 144 39.77 2.75 -14.33
CA LEU A 144 40.87 2.08 -13.65
C LEU A 144 41.36 0.84 -14.42
N SER A 145 40.45 0.12 -15.12
CA SER A 145 40.83 -1.02 -15.97
C SER A 145 41.72 -0.60 -17.13
N TYR A 146 41.48 0.57 -17.73
CA TYR A 146 42.34 1.13 -18.82
C TYR A 146 43.74 1.53 -18.32
N LEU A 147 43.91 1.82 -17.05
CA LEU A 147 45.21 2.18 -16.47
C LEU A 147 46.06 0.97 -16.07
N ASN A 148 45.47 -0.23 -16.09
CA ASN A 148 46.14 -1.48 -15.70
C ASN A 148 46.21 -2.42 -16.90
N PRO A 149 47.41 -2.71 -17.45
CA PRO A 149 47.58 -3.57 -18.63
C PRO A 149 46.98 -4.97 -18.48
N ILE A 150 46.98 -5.53 -17.27
CA ILE A 150 46.41 -6.85 -17.00
C ILE A 150 44.89 -6.82 -17.04
N LEU A 151 44.28 -5.76 -16.50
CA LEU A 151 42.82 -5.57 -16.52
C LEU A 151 42.34 -5.28 -17.97
N LEU A 152 43.12 -4.54 -18.75
CA LEU A 152 42.84 -4.29 -20.16
C LEU A 152 42.88 -5.58 -20.98
N LEU A 153 43.84 -6.48 -20.71
CA LEU A 153 43.93 -7.76 -21.37
C LEU A 153 42.72 -8.66 -21.09
N LEU A 154 42.15 -8.58 -19.87
CA LEU A 154 40.98 -9.36 -19.46
C LEU A 154 39.68 -8.81 -20.02
N GLU A 155 39.58 -7.49 -20.26
CA GLU A 155 38.46 -6.89 -21.01
C GLU A 155 38.40 -7.37 -22.48
N HIS A 156 39.54 -7.70 -23.05
CA HIS A 156 39.61 -8.24 -24.42
C HIS A 156 38.94 -9.61 -24.58
N PHE A 157 38.66 -10.30 -23.49
CA PHE A 157 37.94 -11.59 -23.46
C PHE A 157 36.45 -11.46 -23.14
N ASP A 158 35.83 -10.29 -23.40
CA ASP A 158 34.42 -9.99 -23.12
C ASP A 158 34.00 -10.26 -21.66
N ARG A 159 34.94 -10.18 -20.72
CA ARG A 159 34.71 -10.34 -19.30
C ARG A 159 34.89 -9.00 -18.58
N PRO A 160 33.82 -8.26 -18.31
CA PRO A 160 33.95 -6.99 -17.60
C PRO A 160 34.61 -7.22 -16.23
N PHE A 161 35.57 -6.34 -15.86
CA PHE A 161 36.27 -6.43 -14.58
C PHE A 161 35.28 -6.44 -13.40
N LEU A 162 34.27 -5.55 -13.44
CA LEU A 162 33.21 -5.51 -12.46
C LEU A 162 31.86 -5.38 -13.17
N SER A 163 30.96 -6.26 -12.86
CA SER A 163 29.55 -6.18 -13.26
C SER A 163 28.70 -5.87 -12.03
N LEU A 164 28.20 -4.64 -11.94
CA LEU A 164 27.34 -4.18 -10.86
C LEU A 164 25.99 -3.76 -11.46
N ASP A 165 24.97 -4.57 -11.23
CA ASP A 165 23.59 -4.28 -11.59
C ASP A 165 22.74 -4.30 -10.30
N THR A 166 22.13 -3.14 -10.01
CA THR A 166 21.31 -2.91 -8.82
C THR A 166 19.82 -2.77 -9.15
N GLN A 167 19.44 -3.02 -10.40
CA GLN A 167 18.05 -3.03 -10.82
C GLN A 167 17.56 -4.46 -11.00
N PHE A 168 16.54 -4.82 -10.24
CA PHE A 168 15.93 -6.13 -10.20
C PHE A 168 14.53 -6.04 -10.80
N TYR A 169 14.27 -6.76 -11.87
CA TYR A 169 12.92 -6.90 -12.44
C TYR A 169 12.17 -8.00 -11.72
N ALA A 170 10.87 -7.84 -11.59
CA ALA A 170 9.96 -8.79 -10.97
C ALA A 170 9.38 -9.75 -12.02
N TYR A 171 9.15 -11.00 -11.61
CA TYR A 171 8.65 -12.07 -12.49
C TYR A 171 7.48 -12.80 -11.84
N GLU A 172 6.58 -13.33 -12.69
CA GLU A 172 5.43 -14.13 -12.26
C GLU A 172 5.87 -15.51 -11.72
N ASP A 173 6.89 -16.08 -12.33
CA ASP A 173 7.39 -17.43 -12.14
C ASP A 173 8.75 -17.45 -11.42
N GLU A 174 9.05 -18.57 -10.75
CA GLU A 174 10.32 -18.77 -10.04
C GLU A 174 11.52 -18.87 -10.98
N GLU A 175 11.30 -19.33 -12.20
CA GLU A 175 12.31 -19.41 -13.26
C GLU A 175 12.68 -18.03 -13.82
N CYS A 176 11.95 -17.00 -13.43
CA CYS A 176 12.14 -15.61 -13.91
C CYS A 176 12.07 -15.50 -15.44
N THR A 177 11.02 -16.05 -16.04
CA THR A 177 10.80 -16.05 -17.50
C THR A 177 9.74 -15.07 -17.96
N VAL A 178 8.73 -14.76 -17.11
CA VAL A 178 7.62 -13.87 -17.41
C VAL A 178 7.69 -12.62 -16.52
N GLU A 179 8.09 -11.48 -17.11
CA GLU A 179 8.17 -10.20 -16.38
C GLU A 179 6.77 -9.73 -15.92
N ILE A 180 6.68 -9.24 -14.68
CA ILE A 180 5.46 -8.58 -14.20
C ILE A 180 5.41 -7.16 -14.77
N THR A 181 4.34 -6.89 -15.51
CA THR A 181 4.01 -5.54 -16.01
C THR A 181 3.01 -4.85 -15.07
N CYS A 182 2.88 -3.53 -15.20
CA CYS A 182 1.81 -2.78 -14.51
C CYS A 182 0.44 -3.38 -14.83
N GLU A 183 0.19 -3.69 -16.10
CA GLU A 183 -1.06 -4.28 -16.56
C GLU A 183 -1.32 -5.64 -15.88
N SER A 184 -0.33 -6.55 -15.86
CA SER A 184 -0.49 -7.88 -15.25
C SER A 184 -0.70 -7.79 -13.72
N ALA A 185 0.01 -6.89 -13.04
CA ALA A 185 -0.17 -6.65 -11.62
C ALA A 185 -1.56 -6.10 -11.29
N LEU A 186 -2.02 -5.10 -12.05
CA LEU A 186 -3.37 -4.54 -11.88
C LEU A 186 -4.46 -5.55 -12.23
N ALA A 187 -4.23 -6.44 -13.21
CA ALA A 187 -5.16 -7.52 -13.54
C ALA A 187 -5.33 -8.51 -12.37
N GLN A 188 -4.25 -8.86 -11.66
CA GLN A 188 -4.33 -9.68 -10.44
C GLN A 188 -5.14 -9.00 -9.35
N VAL A 189 -4.91 -7.69 -9.10
CA VAL A 189 -5.67 -6.93 -8.10
C VAL A 189 -7.15 -6.80 -8.49
N LYS A 190 -7.47 -6.52 -9.77
CA LYS A 190 -8.85 -6.45 -10.25
C LYS A 190 -9.57 -7.79 -10.11
N LYS A 191 -8.91 -8.88 -10.47
CA LYS A 191 -9.46 -10.24 -10.28
C LYS A 191 -9.77 -10.48 -8.81
N PHE A 192 -8.83 -10.21 -7.92
CA PHE A 192 -9.02 -10.35 -6.48
C PHE A 192 -10.24 -9.55 -5.97
N LEU A 193 -10.35 -8.26 -6.35
CA LEU A 193 -11.46 -7.39 -5.93
C LEU A 193 -12.81 -7.79 -6.54
N THR A 194 -12.80 -8.44 -7.71
CA THR A 194 -14.02 -9.00 -8.32
C THR A 194 -14.50 -10.23 -7.54
N GLU A 195 -13.58 -11.12 -7.16
CA GLU A 195 -13.88 -12.33 -6.40
C GLU A 195 -14.20 -12.00 -4.92
N ASN A 196 -13.68 -10.89 -4.39
CA ASN A 196 -13.82 -10.48 -2.99
C ASN A 196 -14.30 -9.01 -2.90
N PRO A 197 -15.57 -8.71 -3.25
CA PRO A 197 -16.08 -7.35 -3.39
C PRO A 197 -16.21 -6.56 -2.08
N SER A 198 -16.10 -7.21 -0.93
CA SER A 198 -16.02 -6.55 0.38
C SER A 198 -14.69 -5.86 0.65
N GLU A 199 -13.66 -6.25 -0.08
CA GLU A 199 -12.29 -5.79 0.14
C GLU A 199 -11.99 -4.48 -0.60
N THR A 200 -10.92 -3.81 -0.18
CA THR A 200 -10.27 -2.71 -0.92
C THR A 200 -8.77 -2.93 -0.92
N VAL A 201 -8.07 -2.43 -1.92
CA VAL A 201 -6.61 -2.52 -2.01
C VAL A 201 -6.01 -1.14 -2.18
N ILE A 202 -5.09 -0.77 -1.29
CA ILE A 202 -4.30 0.44 -1.39
C ILE A 202 -3.04 0.13 -2.17
N ILE A 203 -2.75 0.90 -3.20
CA ILE A 203 -1.53 0.79 -4.00
C ILE A 203 -0.73 2.07 -3.87
N THR A 204 0.47 1.98 -3.30
CA THR A 204 1.48 3.02 -3.48
C THR A 204 2.23 2.75 -4.78
N ALA A 205 2.13 3.67 -5.73
CA ALA A 205 2.78 3.58 -7.04
C ALA A 205 3.93 4.57 -7.15
N LYS A 206 5.15 4.07 -7.40
CA LYS A 206 6.37 4.88 -7.46
C LYS A 206 7.18 4.57 -8.72
N LYS A 207 7.73 5.62 -9.35
CA LYS A 207 8.77 5.45 -10.35
C LYS A 207 10.09 5.09 -9.64
N GLU A 208 10.67 3.96 -9.97
CA GLU A 208 11.96 3.54 -9.41
C GLU A 208 13.10 3.89 -10.36
N ASN A 209 12.87 3.70 -11.67
CA ASN A 209 13.87 3.93 -12.71
C ASN A 209 13.22 4.29 -14.05
N GLY A 210 14.04 4.69 -15.04
CA GLY A 210 13.60 5.05 -16.38
C GLY A 210 13.15 6.52 -16.52
N ASP A 211 12.75 6.88 -17.74
CA ASP A 211 12.30 8.23 -18.06
C ASP A 211 10.99 8.57 -17.37
N THR A 212 10.86 9.82 -16.89
CA THR A 212 9.67 10.25 -16.13
C THR A 212 8.47 10.49 -17.03
N ASP A 213 8.68 11.08 -18.22
CA ASP A 213 7.59 11.40 -19.12
C ASP A 213 7.04 10.11 -19.75
N GLU A 214 7.90 9.14 -20.08
CA GLU A 214 7.48 7.82 -20.51
C GLU A 214 6.70 7.10 -19.41
N PHE A 215 7.18 7.15 -18.16
CA PHE A 215 6.47 6.58 -17.01
C PHE A 215 5.08 7.22 -16.86
N LEU A 216 4.99 8.54 -16.82
CA LEU A 216 3.73 9.27 -16.66
C LEU A 216 2.73 8.95 -17.76
N LYS A 217 3.19 8.92 -19.02
CA LYS A 217 2.36 8.56 -20.17
C LYS A 217 1.77 7.16 -20.00
N LEU A 218 2.62 6.15 -19.82
CA LEU A 218 2.20 4.76 -19.73
C LEU A 218 1.36 4.49 -18.48
N PHE A 219 1.69 5.13 -17.35
CA PHE A 219 0.94 4.94 -16.12
C PHE A 219 -0.42 5.63 -16.19
N ASN A 220 -0.51 6.80 -16.83
CA ASN A 220 -1.79 7.47 -17.05
C ASN A 220 -2.74 6.61 -17.90
N GLU A 221 -2.25 5.90 -18.91
CA GLU A 221 -3.06 4.96 -19.69
C GLU A 221 -3.72 3.91 -18.77
N GLN A 222 -2.98 3.32 -17.83
CA GLN A 222 -3.51 2.37 -16.86
C GLN A 222 -4.52 3.02 -15.90
N ILE A 223 -4.26 4.25 -15.45
CA ILE A 223 -5.18 5.00 -14.59
C ILE A 223 -6.50 5.28 -15.30
N GLN A 224 -6.46 5.69 -16.57
CA GLN A 224 -7.71 5.92 -17.34
C GLN A 224 -8.51 4.62 -17.52
N MET A 225 -7.86 3.49 -17.73
CA MET A 225 -8.53 2.19 -17.76
C MET A 225 -9.22 1.89 -16.41
N LEU A 226 -8.52 2.07 -15.29
CA LEU A 226 -9.09 1.82 -13.96
C LEU A 226 -10.26 2.77 -13.61
N LYS A 227 -10.28 4.00 -14.16
CA LYS A 227 -11.38 4.98 -13.98
C LYS A 227 -12.65 4.59 -14.74
N THR A 228 -12.53 3.81 -15.81
CA THR A 228 -13.65 3.49 -16.71
C THR A 228 -14.08 2.03 -16.66
N GLU A 229 -13.18 1.14 -16.28
CA GLU A 229 -13.48 -0.30 -16.17
C GLU A 229 -14.31 -0.60 -14.92
N ILE A 230 -15.42 -1.28 -15.11
CA ILE A 230 -16.40 -1.56 -14.06
C ILE A 230 -16.08 -2.93 -13.42
N ASN A 231 -15.98 -2.94 -12.11
CA ASN A 231 -15.94 -4.19 -11.33
C ASN A 231 -17.32 -4.87 -11.44
N PRO A 232 -17.41 -6.06 -12.04
CA PRO A 232 -18.69 -6.73 -12.28
C PRO A 232 -19.44 -7.08 -10.99
N SER A 233 -18.75 -7.25 -9.87
CA SER A 233 -19.35 -7.63 -8.60
C SER A 233 -19.96 -6.43 -7.84
N THR A 234 -19.37 -5.23 -7.98
CA THR A 234 -19.84 -4.02 -7.28
C THR A 234 -20.59 -3.05 -8.18
N GLN A 235 -20.52 -3.22 -9.51
CA GLN A 235 -21.05 -2.30 -10.52
C GLN A 235 -20.48 -0.87 -10.39
N LYS A 236 -19.23 -0.75 -9.90
CA LYS A 236 -18.51 0.51 -9.72
C LYS A 236 -17.16 0.43 -10.42
N GLU A 237 -16.56 1.57 -10.74
CA GLU A 237 -15.21 1.64 -11.30
C GLU A 237 -14.17 1.05 -10.33
N PHE A 238 -13.11 0.44 -10.89
CA PHE A 238 -12.05 -0.14 -10.06
C PHE A 238 -11.23 0.91 -9.31
N LEU A 239 -11.02 2.11 -9.87
CA LEU A 239 -10.32 3.16 -9.16
C LEU A 239 -11.29 3.94 -8.26
N TYR A 240 -10.91 4.13 -7.00
CA TYR A 240 -11.60 5.12 -6.17
C TYR A 240 -11.33 6.52 -6.71
N THR A 241 -12.42 7.26 -6.93
CA THR A 241 -12.38 8.68 -7.31
C THR A 241 -13.37 9.40 -6.41
N GLU A 242 -12.91 10.40 -5.66
CA GLU A 242 -13.80 11.15 -4.79
C GLU A 242 -14.82 11.95 -5.62
N ASN A 243 -16.07 11.52 -5.63
CA ASN A 243 -17.15 12.16 -6.40
C ASN A 243 -16.81 12.39 -7.89
N GLY A 244 -16.05 11.46 -8.50
CA GLY A 244 -15.56 11.59 -9.87
C GLY A 244 -14.33 12.49 -10.03
N LYS A 245 -13.83 13.12 -8.95
CA LYS A 245 -12.54 13.82 -8.94
C LYS A 245 -11.44 12.80 -8.79
N GLY A 246 -10.40 12.93 -9.58
CA GLY A 246 -9.28 11.98 -9.53
C GLY A 246 -8.40 12.16 -8.30
N ILE A 247 -8.22 13.42 -7.84
CA ILE A 247 -7.41 13.76 -6.66
C ILE A 247 -8.30 13.73 -5.42
N TYR A 248 -7.84 13.09 -4.37
CA TYR A 248 -8.59 13.00 -3.12
C TYR A 248 -8.43 14.28 -2.29
N SER A 249 -9.51 14.75 -1.70
CA SER A 249 -9.55 15.84 -0.73
C SER A 249 -10.00 15.38 0.67
N GLU A 250 -10.60 14.19 0.76
CA GLU A 250 -11.05 13.59 2.01
C GLU A 250 -10.63 12.12 2.08
N ILE A 251 -10.45 11.65 3.29
CA ILE A 251 -10.14 10.24 3.54
C ILE A 251 -11.45 9.44 3.47
N PRO A 252 -11.53 8.39 2.63
CA PRO A 252 -12.78 7.68 2.44
C PRO A 252 -13.12 6.76 3.62
N VAL A 253 -14.42 6.54 3.81
CA VAL A 253 -14.93 5.43 4.61
C VAL A 253 -14.97 4.14 3.79
N LEU A 254 -14.99 2.99 4.47
CA LEU A 254 -14.86 1.67 3.85
C LEU A 254 -15.97 1.40 2.80
N SER A 255 -17.21 1.84 3.04
CA SER A 255 -18.31 1.68 2.07
C SER A 255 -18.08 2.36 0.71
N GLN A 256 -17.29 3.43 0.69
CA GLN A 256 -16.97 4.16 -0.54
C GLN A 256 -15.92 3.44 -1.39
N VAL A 257 -15.10 2.59 -0.77
CA VAL A 257 -13.92 1.98 -1.39
C VAL A 257 -13.99 0.46 -1.53
N ARG A 258 -15.05 -0.21 -1.03
CA ARG A 258 -15.23 -1.64 -1.25
C ARG A 258 -15.25 -1.99 -2.73
N GLY A 259 -14.47 -3.01 -3.11
CA GLY A 259 -14.28 -3.46 -4.48
C GLY A 259 -13.40 -2.53 -5.33
N LYS A 260 -12.71 -1.55 -4.72
CA LYS A 260 -11.93 -0.54 -5.41
C LYS A 260 -10.45 -0.55 -5.01
N ILE A 261 -9.66 0.05 -5.87
CA ILE A 261 -8.25 0.40 -5.65
C ILE A 261 -8.19 1.85 -5.15
N ILE A 262 -7.47 2.08 -4.05
CA ILE A 262 -7.07 3.42 -3.60
C ILE A 262 -5.64 3.64 -4.07
N LEU A 263 -5.41 4.67 -4.86
CA LEU A 263 -4.08 5.00 -5.39
C LEU A 263 -3.38 6.04 -4.52
N MET A 264 -2.12 5.80 -4.19
CA MET A 264 -1.21 6.74 -3.58
C MET A 264 0.04 6.88 -4.45
N THR A 265 0.38 8.09 -4.86
CA THR A 265 1.54 8.33 -5.73
C THR A 265 2.08 9.74 -5.56
N PRO A 266 3.42 9.95 -5.65
CA PRO A 266 3.99 11.29 -5.67
C PRO A 266 3.63 12.09 -6.94
N PHE A 267 3.06 11.43 -7.95
CA PHE A 267 2.65 12.01 -9.23
C PHE A 267 1.13 12.25 -9.32
N TYR A 268 0.45 12.38 -8.19
CA TYR A 268 -1.03 12.48 -8.15
C TYR A 268 -1.56 13.72 -8.89
N GLU A 269 -0.80 14.81 -8.92
CA GLU A 269 -1.18 16.05 -9.64
C GLU A 269 -1.06 15.85 -11.16
N GLU A 270 0.05 15.30 -11.64
CA GLU A 270 0.27 15.02 -13.08
C GLU A 270 -0.72 13.99 -13.61
N LEU A 271 -1.04 12.98 -12.82
CA LEU A 271 -1.96 11.91 -13.18
C LEU A 271 -3.42 12.29 -12.95
N GLN A 272 -3.70 13.39 -12.26
CA GLN A 272 -5.04 13.76 -11.82
C GLN A 272 -5.76 12.57 -11.15
N ALA A 273 -5.04 11.84 -10.28
CA ALA A 273 -5.51 10.63 -9.62
C ALA A 273 -4.75 10.34 -8.33
N GLY A 274 -5.47 9.94 -7.29
CA GLY A 274 -4.88 9.52 -6.02
C GLY A 274 -4.50 10.67 -5.11
N ASP A 275 -3.55 10.38 -4.23
CA ASP A 275 -2.97 11.33 -3.28
C ASP A 275 -1.50 11.01 -3.00
N MET A 276 -0.88 11.80 -2.10
CA MET A 276 0.54 11.75 -1.78
C MET A 276 0.83 11.14 -0.39
N LEU A 277 -0.13 10.51 0.27
CA LEU A 277 -0.05 10.14 1.69
C LEU A 277 1.24 9.39 2.08
N ASP A 278 1.69 8.44 1.26
CA ASP A 278 2.90 7.64 1.55
C ASP A 278 4.17 8.15 0.85
N ALA A 279 4.16 9.32 0.25
CA ALA A 279 5.33 9.86 -0.45
C ALA A 279 6.43 10.35 0.51
N LYS A 280 6.09 10.71 1.76
CA LYS A 280 7.08 11.10 2.77
C LYS A 280 7.69 9.87 3.43
N ASN A 281 9.01 9.74 3.31
CA ASN A 281 9.79 8.60 3.80
C ASN A 281 10.50 8.87 5.14
N THR A 282 10.09 9.85 5.93
CA THR A 282 10.73 10.19 7.21
C THR A 282 9.86 9.76 8.39
N ALA A 283 10.50 9.24 9.45
CA ALA A 283 9.83 9.05 10.74
C ALA A 283 9.38 10.40 11.30
N GLY A 284 8.26 10.43 12.01
CA GLY A 284 7.70 11.65 12.61
C GLY A 284 6.22 11.83 12.31
N GLN A 285 5.75 13.06 12.36
CA GLN A 285 4.37 13.44 12.14
C GLN A 285 4.23 14.30 10.88
N THR A 286 3.10 14.18 10.20
CA THR A 286 2.71 15.05 9.09
C THR A 286 1.20 15.24 9.10
N ASP A 287 0.76 16.47 8.83
CA ASP A 287 -0.66 16.73 8.65
C ASP A 287 -1.01 16.54 7.18
N PHE A 288 -2.10 15.82 6.96
CA PHE A 288 -2.60 15.50 5.64
C PHE A 288 -4.13 15.41 5.68
N MET A 289 -4.82 16.11 4.79
CA MET A 289 -6.30 16.19 4.73
C MET A 289 -6.96 16.50 6.09
N GLY A 290 -6.34 17.41 6.87
CA GLY A 290 -6.85 17.82 8.18
C GLY A 290 -6.63 16.81 9.31
N MET A 291 -5.82 15.78 9.09
CA MET A 291 -5.51 14.74 10.05
C MET A 291 -4.01 14.61 10.27
N THR A 292 -3.61 14.31 11.50
CA THR A 292 -2.21 14.02 11.82
C THR A 292 -1.88 12.56 11.54
N PHE A 293 -0.91 12.32 10.67
CA PHE A 293 -0.35 11.00 10.41
C PHE A 293 0.97 10.82 11.16
N ASN A 294 1.03 9.80 11.98
CA ASN A 294 2.23 9.39 12.70
C ASN A 294 2.97 8.31 11.88
N TYR A 295 4.25 8.49 11.62
CA TYR A 295 5.07 7.56 10.84
C TYR A 295 6.21 6.96 11.67
N GLU A 296 6.26 5.64 11.77
CA GLU A 296 7.48 4.91 12.06
C GLU A 296 8.16 4.55 10.73
N ASN A 297 9.28 5.17 10.41
CA ASN A 297 10.04 4.89 9.19
C ASN A 297 11.55 5.11 9.37
N HIS A 298 12.13 4.58 10.44
CA HIS A 298 13.58 4.57 10.58
C HIS A 298 14.19 3.54 9.65
N TRP A 299 14.83 4.01 8.59
CA TRP A 299 15.49 3.21 7.56
C TRP A 299 16.99 3.06 7.84
N SER A 300 17.65 2.07 7.23
CA SER A 300 19.09 1.78 7.36
C SER A 300 19.55 1.52 8.79
N VAL A 301 18.70 0.86 9.58
CA VAL A 301 18.99 0.50 10.97
C VAL A 301 19.00 -1.02 11.15
N THR A 302 19.78 -1.51 12.14
CA THR A 302 19.81 -2.93 12.48
C THR A 302 18.49 -3.41 13.08
N ALA A 303 18.20 -4.70 13.01
CA ALA A 303 16.98 -5.31 13.55
C ALA A 303 16.70 -4.87 15.01
N ARG A 304 17.72 -4.87 15.88
CA ARG A 304 17.56 -4.44 17.28
C ARG A 304 17.09 -2.99 17.42
N LYS A 305 17.61 -2.08 16.57
CA LYS A 305 17.19 -0.67 16.59
C LYS A 305 15.78 -0.54 16.01
N LYS A 306 15.49 -1.25 14.91
CA LYS A 306 14.18 -1.24 14.26
C LYS A 306 13.09 -1.69 15.23
N THR A 307 13.29 -2.82 15.90
CA THR A 307 12.36 -3.33 16.92
C THR A 307 12.07 -2.30 18.00
N ARG A 308 13.11 -1.64 18.54
CA ARG A 308 12.92 -0.59 19.56
C ARG A 308 12.11 0.61 19.07
N TYR A 309 12.35 1.07 17.85
CA TYR A 309 11.59 2.19 17.28
C TYR A 309 10.11 1.81 17.12
N ILE A 310 9.82 0.60 16.66
CA ILE A 310 8.45 0.12 16.51
C ILE A 310 7.77 -0.04 17.89
N GLU A 311 8.47 -0.62 18.88
CA GLU A 311 7.94 -0.77 20.24
C GLU A 311 7.64 0.58 20.88
N SER A 312 8.53 1.57 20.73
CA SER A 312 8.29 2.94 21.20
C SER A 312 7.08 3.54 20.49
N PHE A 313 7.01 3.41 19.18
CA PHE A 313 5.90 3.93 18.38
C PHE A 313 4.55 3.32 18.82
N ILE A 314 4.49 2.01 18.97
CA ILE A 314 3.28 1.32 19.45
C ILE A 314 2.89 1.81 20.85
N LYS A 315 3.85 1.98 21.75
CA LYS A 315 3.61 2.49 23.09
C LYS A 315 3.00 3.90 23.06
N ASP A 316 3.50 4.76 22.18
CA ASP A 316 3.15 6.18 22.17
C ASP A 316 1.86 6.44 21.37
N PHE A 317 1.56 5.66 20.32
CA PHE A 317 0.51 5.96 19.34
C PHE A 317 -0.56 4.88 19.17
N SER A 318 -0.47 3.70 19.82
CA SER A 318 -1.55 2.73 19.76
C SER A 318 -2.67 3.04 20.73
N THR A 319 -3.93 2.81 20.33
CA THR A 319 -5.11 3.14 21.12
C THR A 319 -5.99 1.92 21.34
N ASP A 320 -6.53 1.77 22.53
CA ASP A 320 -7.54 0.76 22.84
C ASP A 320 -8.91 1.22 22.31
N MET A 321 -9.41 0.50 21.30
CA MET A 321 -10.70 0.75 20.64
C MET A 321 -11.82 -0.13 21.19
N SER A 322 -11.53 -1.00 22.15
CA SER A 322 -12.52 -1.96 22.66
C SER A 322 -13.71 -1.32 23.38
N LYS A 323 -13.55 -0.08 23.84
CA LYS A 323 -14.59 0.68 24.58
C LYS A 323 -15.24 1.79 23.77
N ASP A 324 -14.72 2.11 22.58
CA ASP A 324 -15.17 3.25 21.78
C ASP A 324 -15.32 2.84 20.31
N THR A 325 -16.47 2.27 19.98
CA THR A 325 -16.81 1.81 18.63
C THR A 325 -17.51 2.88 17.79
N GLU A 326 -17.92 4.01 18.37
CA GLU A 326 -18.71 5.04 17.68
C GLU A 326 -17.89 6.24 17.24
N ASN A 327 -16.82 6.60 17.96
CA ASN A 327 -16.00 7.75 17.63
C ASN A 327 -14.91 7.42 16.59
N HIS A 328 -14.64 8.40 15.74
CA HIS A 328 -13.54 8.35 14.80
C HIS A 328 -12.23 8.79 15.46
N LEU A 329 -11.12 8.19 15.01
CA LEU A 329 -9.79 8.59 15.46
C LEU A 329 -9.39 9.95 14.92
N ALA A 330 -8.75 10.76 15.75
CA ALA A 330 -8.23 12.07 15.37
C ALA A 330 -6.86 12.00 14.67
N TYR A 331 -6.27 10.81 14.53
CA TYR A 331 -4.96 10.60 13.93
C TYR A 331 -4.88 9.24 13.25
N ALA A 332 -3.92 9.11 12.35
CA ALA A 332 -3.60 7.86 11.66
C ALA A 332 -2.16 7.43 11.95
N ASN A 333 -1.92 6.13 11.91
CA ASN A 333 -0.60 5.54 12.12
C ASN A 333 -0.16 4.76 10.89
N VAL A 334 1.12 4.92 10.52
CA VAL A 334 1.79 4.11 9.49
C VAL A 334 3.09 3.57 10.06
N ILE A 335 3.16 2.26 10.24
CA ILE A 335 4.32 1.55 10.76
C ILE A 335 5.02 0.84 9.62
N LYS A 336 6.23 1.26 9.29
CA LYS A 336 7.09 0.59 8.32
C LYS A 336 8.09 -0.28 9.07
N THR A 337 7.84 -1.59 9.09
CA THR A 337 8.68 -2.54 9.84
C THR A 337 9.93 -2.95 9.06
N ASN A 338 9.98 -2.64 7.77
CA ASN A 338 11.07 -2.92 6.86
C ASN A 338 12.30 -2.03 7.14
N SER A 339 13.49 -2.58 6.89
CA SER A 339 14.77 -1.87 6.94
C SER A 339 15.86 -2.67 6.23
N SER A 340 16.95 -1.99 5.85
CA SER A 340 18.18 -2.65 5.39
C SER A 340 19.38 -1.95 6.03
N ALA A 341 20.20 -2.71 6.74
CA ALA A 341 21.48 -2.23 7.26
C ALA A 341 22.63 -2.82 6.40
N VAL A 342 22.77 -2.28 5.20
CA VAL A 342 23.73 -2.73 4.18
C VAL A 342 25.10 -3.06 4.79
N LEU A 343 25.68 -4.20 4.39
CA LEU A 343 26.91 -4.81 4.92
C LEU A 343 26.81 -5.36 6.36
N ARG A 344 25.68 -5.20 7.05
CA ARG A 344 25.46 -5.73 8.40
C ARG A 344 24.32 -6.73 8.46
N GLN A 345 23.17 -6.37 7.90
CA GLN A 345 21.97 -7.21 7.88
C GLN A 345 21.18 -6.96 6.61
N THR A 346 20.73 -8.03 5.96
CA THR A 346 19.81 -8.00 4.82
C THR A 346 18.38 -7.66 5.28
N PRO A 347 17.47 -7.29 4.36
CA PRO A 347 16.05 -7.15 4.67
C PRO A 347 15.46 -8.41 5.34
N TYR A 348 15.85 -9.61 4.88
CA TYR A 348 15.41 -10.87 5.47
C TYR A 348 15.85 -11.02 6.94
N GLU A 349 17.14 -10.82 7.24
CA GLU A 349 17.67 -10.97 8.60
C GLU A 349 17.09 -9.94 9.58
N ILE A 350 16.68 -8.77 9.08
CA ILE A 350 15.98 -7.75 9.87
C ILE A 350 14.54 -8.17 10.10
N SER A 351 13.82 -8.51 9.03
CA SER A 351 12.41 -8.88 9.11
C SER A 351 12.19 -10.11 9.98
N GLU A 352 13.04 -11.14 9.89
CA GLU A 352 12.94 -12.32 10.74
C GLU A 352 12.88 -11.96 12.23
N LYS A 353 13.75 -11.05 12.68
CA LYS A 353 13.80 -10.62 14.08
C LYS A 353 12.66 -9.68 14.46
N VAL A 354 12.33 -8.73 13.57
CA VAL A 354 11.24 -7.77 13.79
C VAL A 354 9.89 -8.49 13.80
N ASN A 355 9.65 -9.34 12.80
CA ASN A 355 8.41 -10.10 12.68
C ASN A 355 8.21 -11.04 13.87
N LYS A 356 9.26 -11.75 14.30
CA LYS A 356 9.22 -12.58 15.51
C LYS A 356 8.84 -11.74 16.74
N SER A 357 9.50 -10.59 16.94
CA SER A 357 9.23 -9.75 18.11
C SER A 357 7.81 -9.19 18.12
N LEU A 358 7.26 -8.77 16.96
CA LEU A 358 5.94 -8.15 16.91
C LEU A 358 4.79 -9.16 16.96
N TYR A 359 4.92 -10.26 16.24
CA TYR A 359 3.79 -11.14 15.96
C TYR A 359 3.81 -12.42 16.81
N SER A 360 4.99 -13.02 17.05
CA SER A 360 5.07 -14.26 17.83
C SER A 360 5.01 -14.06 19.35
N GLU A 361 5.32 -12.86 19.84
CA GLU A 361 5.29 -12.53 21.26
C GLU A 361 3.97 -11.90 21.72
N ASN A 362 2.91 -11.99 20.88
CA ASN A 362 1.56 -11.45 21.15
C ASN A 362 1.56 -9.96 21.55
N LYS A 363 2.43 -9.16 20.91
CA LYS A 363 2.47 -7.71 21.14
C LYS A 363 1.32 -6.96 20.49
N LEU A 364 0.66 -7.57 19.50
CA LEU A 364 -0.55 -7.04 18.89
C LEU A 364 -1.77 -7.63 19.60
N ILE A 365 -2.60 -6.75 20.13
CA ILE A 365 -3.75 -7.10 20.99
C ILE A 365 -5.04 -6.83 20.20
N LYS A 366 -5.98 -7.76 20.25
CA LYS A 366 -7.32 -7.58 19.67
C LYS A 366 -8.01 -6.37 20.27
N GLY A 367 -8.73 -5.62 19.44
CA GLY A 367 -9.41 -4.40 19.85
C GLY A 367 -8.50 -3.18 20.03
N ARG A 368 -7.22 -3.28 19.65
CA ARG A 368 -6.28 -2.17 19.72
C ARG A 368 -5.92 -1.66 18.33
N TYR A 369 -5.93 -0.35 18.16
CA TYR A 369 -5.54 0.32 16.92
C TYR A 369 -4.03 0.46 16.84
N TYR A 370 -3.48 0.08 15.70
CA TYR A 370 -2.05 0.22 15.33
C TYR A 370 -1.87 0.98 14.03
N GLY A 371 -2.87 0.98 13.15
CA GLY A 371 -2.82 1.57 11.82
C GLY A 371 -2.31 0.63 10.73
N TRP A 372 -1.74 1.20 9.69
CA TRP A 372 -1.21 0.43 8.57
C TRP A 372 0.19 -0.08 8.89
N ILE A 373 0.38 -1.39 8.80
CA ILE A 373 1.65 -2.04 9.11
C ILE A 373 2.23 -2.65 7.83
N ARG A 374 3.28 -2.04 7.30
CA ARG A 374 3.96 -2.47 6.07
C ARG A 374 5.33 -3.02 6.38
N GLY A 375 5.64 -4.22 5.86
CA GLY A 375 6.89 -4.89 6.17
C GLY A 375 7.47 -5.75 5.05
N ASP A 376 8.62 -6.36 5.39
CA ASP A 376 9.30 -7.33 4.56
C ASP A 376 8.95 -8.75 5.02
N PHE A 377 8.92 -9.70 4.06
CA PHE A 377 8.68 -11.13 4.29
C PHE A 377 7.41 -11.39 5.13
N ILE A 378 6.33 -10.71 4.74
CA ILE A 378 5.02 -10.87 5.36
C ILE A 378 4.45 -12.23 4.98
N THR A 379 3.94 -12.97 5.96
CA THR A 379 3.31 -14.29 5.81
C THR A 379 1.82 -14.21 6.11
N GLU A 380 1.07 -15.28 5.82
CA GLU A 380 -0.34 -15.40 6.15
C GLU A 380 -0.59 -15.23 7.67
N ASP A 381 0.22 -15.87 8.51
CA ASP A 381 0.11 -15.74 9.97
C ASP A 381 0.34 -14.29 10.45
N ILE A 382 1.28 -13.58 9.83
CA ILE A 382 1.55 -12.18 10.13
C ILE A 382 0.35 -11.31 9.71
N CYS A 383 -0.19 -11.54 8.51
CA CYS A 383 -1.40 -10.84 8.08
C CYS A 383 -2.55 -11.09 9.05
N ALA A 384 -2.77 -12.34 9.44
CA ALA A 384 -3.80 -12.71 10.40
C ALA A 384 -3.59 -12.03 11.76
N ALA A 385 -2.36 -12.00 12.28
CA ALA A 385 -2.03 -11.31 13.53
C ALA A 385 -2.34 -9.80 13.47
N ILE A 386 -2.23 -9.16 12.29
CA ILE A 386 -2.55 -7.75 12.11
C ILE A 386 -4.06 -7.54 11.95
N TRP A 387 -4.70 -8.18 10.95
CA TRP A 387 -6.10 -7.87 10.66
C TRP A 387 -7.06 -8.35 11.74
N GLN A 388 -6.72 -9.39 12.51
CA GLN A 388 -7.52 -9.84 13.66
C GLN A 388 -7.57 -8.84 14.81
N THR A 389 -6.65 -7.87 14.88
CA THR A 389 -6.71 -6.80 15.88
C THR A 389 -7.87 -5.83 15.66
N ASN A 390 -8.49 -5.83 14.47
CA ASN A 390 -9.66 -5.00 14.17
C ASN A 390 -10.95 -5.49 14.86
N TYR A 391 -10.95 -6.68 15.43
CA TYR A 391 -12.16 -7.27 16.03
C TYR A 391 -12.12 -7.18 17.54
N PHE A 392 -13.21 -6.69 18.10
CA PHE A 392 -13.39 -6.61 19.53
C PHE A 392 -13.95 -7.94 20.05
N VAL A 393 -13.32 -8.50 21.08
CA VAL A 393 -13.92 -9.56 21.88
C VAL A 393 -14.59 -8.84 23.04
N PHE A 394 -15.92 -8.72 23.01
CA PHE A 394 -16.66 -8.36 24.19
C PHE A 394 -16.71 -9.62 25.07
N ASP A 395 -16.04 -9.57 26.22
CA ASP A 395 -16.29 -10.52 27.29
C ASP A 395 -17.73 -10.33 27.73
N ASN A 396 -18.56 -11.39 27.55
CA ASN A 396 -19.95 -11.45 28.02
C ASN A 396 -19.99 -11.52 29.54
#